data_0486bffd08d75270983c133db2930f30
#
_entry.id   0486bffd08d75270983c133db2930f30
#
_cell.length_a   1.000
_cell.length_b   1.000
_cell.length_c   1.000
_cell.angle_alpha   90.00
_cell.angle_beta   90.00
_cell.angle_gamma   90.00
#
_symmetry.space_group_name_H-M   'P 1'
#
loop_
_entity.id
_entity.type
_entity.pdbx_description
1 polymer ?
#
loop_
_entity_poly.entity_id
_entity_poly.type
_entity_poly.pdbx_seq_one_letter_code
_entity_poly.pdbx_strand_id
1 'polypeptide(L)'
;RDRLIIPFTYQSKVVGYTARKVVESKVKYLSEQQPGYVFNTDAQDDDRKYIVAVEGPIDAIAIDGVALLGSEVKEQQTALVNSLGKHVIVVPDRDEAGQKLVYDAMESGWSVSMPEWSQDIGDVNDAVCKYGRLHTLYTIIKNAEDSQLKTKLRMKKWFA
;
A
#
# COMPACT_ATOMS: atom_id res chain seq x y z
N ARG A 1 1.47 -26.42 3.39
CA ARG A 1 1.86 -26.72 2.01
C ARG A 1 1.26 -25.69 1.07
N ASP A 2 1.91 -25.44 -0.06
CA ASP A 2 1.46 -24.58 -1.18
C ASP A 2 1.24 -23.11 -0.79
N ARG A 3 2.24 -22.51 -0.16
CA ARG A 3 2.27 -21.08 0.18
C ARG A 3 3.51 -20.41 -0.37
N LEU A 4 3.32 -19.22 -0.94
CA LEU A 4 4.40 -18.29 -1.24
C LEU A 4 4.80 -17.58 0.07
N ILE A 5 6.05 -17.68 0.45
CA ILE A 5 6.58 -17.00 1.65
C ILE A 5 7.24 -15.70 1.22
N ILE A 6 6.82 -14.61 1.83
CA ILE A 6 7.40 -13.28 1.65
C ILE A 6 8.06 -12.90 2.99
N PRO A 7 9.40 -12.88 3.07
CA PRO A 7 10.09 -12.46 4.29
C PRO A 7 9.89 -10.97 4.54
N PHE A 8 9.77 -10.61 5.81
CA PHE A 8 9.77 -9.23 6.26
C PHE A 8 11.16 -8.87 6.74
N THR A 9 11.73 -7.81 6.18
CA THR A 9 13.07 -7.34 6.55
C THR A 9 13.00 -5.95 7.19
N TYR A 10 13.90 -5.70 8.10
CA TYR A 10 14.15 -4.40 8.70
C TYR A 10 15.65 -4.27 9.00
N GLN A 11 16.29 -3.22 8.50
CA GLN A 11 17.73 -3.04 8.58
C GLN A 11 18.52 -4.29 8.11
N SER A 12 18.09 -4.84 6.96
CA SER A 12 18.67 -6.04 6.33
C SER A 12 18.58 -7.33 7.16
N LYS A 13 17.74 -7.38 8.21
CA LYS A 13 17.49 -8.58 9.02
C LYS A 13 16.06 -9.06 8.79
N VAL A 14 15.88 -10.38 8.72
CA VAL A 14 14.54 -10.97 8.69
C VAL A 14 13.89 -10.83 10.08
N VAL A 15 12.74 -10.16 10.14
CA VAL A 15 12.00 -9.85 11.38
C VAL A 15 10.61 -10.47 11.42
N GLY A 16 10.21 -11.17 10.37
CA GLY A 16 8.92 -11.82 10.26
C GLY A 16 8.67 -12.33 8.84
N TYR A 17 7.44 -12.73 8.57
CA TYR A 17 7.04 -13.17 7.23
C TYR A 17 5.52 -13.10 7.04
N THR A 18 5.09 -13.14 5.78
CA THR A 18 3.75 -13.56 5.42
C THR A 18 3.79 -14.73 4.45
N ALA A 19 2.86 -15.65 4.58
CA ALA A 19 2.74 -16.84 3.75
C ALA A 19 1.37 -16.86 3.05
N ARG A 20 1.35 -16.42 1.79
CA ARG A 20 0.15 -16.39 0.95
C ARG A 20 -0.12 -17.77 0.35
N LYS A 21 -1.36 -18.25 0.48
CA LYS A 21 -1.79 -19.48 -0.19
C LYS A 21 -1.86 -19.28 -1.69
N VAL A 22 -1.27 -20.19 -2.48
CA VAL A 22 -1.27 -20.17 -3.95
C VAL A 22 -2.43 -20.93 -4.58
N VAL A 23 -3.22 -21.65 -3.77
CA VAL A 23 -4.46 -22.31 -4.16
C VAL A 23 -5.61 -21.80 -3.32
N GLU A 24 -6.86 -21.97 -3.74
CA GLU A 24 -8.03 -21.54 -2.95
C GLU A 24 -8.01 -22.11 -1.54
N SER A 25 -8.23 -21.24 -0.55
CA SER A 25 -8.22 -21.61 0.86
C SER A 25 -8.98 -20.59 1.70
N LYS A 26 -9.66 -21.05 2.76
CA LYS A 26 -10.31 -20.17 3.74
C LYS A 26 -9.33 -19.22 4.44
N VAL A 27 -8.08 -19.66 4.63
CA VAL A 27 -7.01 -18.84 5.22
C VAL A 27 -6.04 -18.44 4.11
N LYS A 28 -6.27 -17.25 3.54
CA LYS A 28 -5.47 -16.71 2.43
C LYS A 28 -4.05 -16.37 2.86
N TYR A 29 -3.87 -15.74 4.02
CA TYR A 29 -2.58 -15.35 4.58
C TYR A 29 -2.35 -15.94 5.96
N LEU A 30 -1.09 -16.30 6.25
CA LEU A 30 -0.56 -16.56 7.59
C LEU A 30 0.65 -15.64 7.76
N SER A 31 0.61 -14.78 8.77
CA SER A 31 1.66 -13.78 8.97
C SER A 31 2.17 -13.80 10.40
N GLU A 32 3.47 -13.58 10.53
CA GLU A 32 4.15 -13.29 11.79
C GLU A 32 4.90 -11.97 11.61
N GLN A 33 4.50 -10.95 12.35
CA GLN A 33 5.06 -9.62 12.23
C GLN A 33 5.13 -8.90 13.57
N GLN A 34 6.11 -8.03 13.72
CA GLN A 34 6.22 -7.16 14.89
C GLN A 34 5.15 -6.05 14.83
N PRO A 35 4.62 -5.62 15.99
CA PRO A 35 3.72 -4.47 16.05
C PRO A 35 4.36 -3.23 15.41
N GLY A 36 3.59 -2.50 14.60
CA GLY A 36 4.07 -1.29 13.94
C GLY A 36 5.01 -1.52 12.74
N TYR A 37 5.24 -2.77 12.33
CA TYR A 37 6.06 -3.07 11.15
C TYR A 37 5.40 -2.54 9.87
N VAL A 38 6.24 -1.99 8.99
CA VAL A 38 5.88 -1.58 7.62
C VAL A 38 6.79 -2.35 6.66
N PHE A 39 6.18 -3.03 5.70
CA PHE A 39 6.91 -3.85 4.73
C PHE A 39 7.70 -2.98 3.73
N ASN A 40 8.91 -3.43 3.38
CA ASN A 40 9.75 -2.87 2.31
C ASN A 40 10.29 -1.45 2.58
N THR A 41 10.41 -1.04 3.83
CA THR A 41 11.03 0.25 4.19
C THR A 41 12.50 0.31 3.81
N ASP A 42 13.23 -0.82 3.87
CA ASP A 42 14.66 -0.90 3.53
C ASP A 42 14.94 -0.60 2.04
N ALA A 43 13.95 -0.73 1.17
CA ALA A 43 14.08 -0.45 -0.27
C ALA A 43 13.73 1.00 -0.65
N GLN A 44 13.42 1.86 0.32
CA GLN A 44 13.05 3.25 0.06
C GLN A 44 14.30 4.14 0.05
N ASP A 45 15.04 4.12 -1.06
CA ASP A 45 16.28 4.84 -1.27
C ASP A 45 16.17 6.36 -1.06
N ASP A 46 17.27 7.00 -0.67
CA ASP A 46 17.33 8.43 -0.36
C ASP A 46 16.98 9.33 -1.55
N ASP A 47 17.25 8.89 -2.78
CA ASP A 47 16.96 9.63 -4.01
C ASP A 47 15.48 9.66 -4.38
N ARG A 48 14.64 8.86 -3.75
CA ARG A 48 13.20 8.85 -4.02
C ARG A 48 12.51 10.05 -3.40
N LYS A 49 11.66 10.70 -4.17
CA LYS A 49 10.82 11.81 -3.69
C LYS A 49 9.52 11.33 -3.03
N TYR A 50 9.02 10.19 -3.49
CA TYR A 50 7.72 9.65 -3.10
C TYR A 50 7.86 8.26 -2.51
N ILE A 51 7.04 7.98 -1.50
CA ILE A 51 6.72 6.63 -1.03
C ILE A 51 5.29 6.33 -1.42
N VAL A 52 5.06 5.24 -2.15
CA VAL A 52 3.70 4.74 -2.37
C VAL A 52 3.40 3.70 -1.31
N ALA A 53 2.38 3.96 -0.49
CA ALA A 53 1.92 3.06 0.56
C ALA A 53 0.63 2.36 0.13
N VAL A 54 0.59 1.06 0.31
CA VAL A 54 -0.52 0.16 -0.06
C VAL A 54 -0.85 -0.78 1.11
N GLU A 55 -1.94 -1.55 1.00
CA GLU A 55 -2.34 -2.47 2.05
C GLU A 55 -1.48 -3.74 2.08
N GLY A 56 -1.29 -4.37 0.92
CA GLY A 56 -0.70 -5.69 0.77
C GLY A 56 0.76 -5.71 0.33
N PRO A 57 1.54 -6.72 0.75
CA PRO A 57 2.96 -6.83 0.36
C PRO A 57 3.14 -7.12 -1.13
N ILE A 58 2.18 -7.76 -1.80
CA ILE A 58 2.28 -8.04 -3.25
C ILE A 58 2.15 -6.75 -4.05
N ASP A 59 1.23 -5.87 -3.67
CA ASP A 59 1.06 -4.55 -4.28
C ASP A 59 2.32 -3.70 -4.09
N ALA A 60 2.89 -3.72 -2.87
CA ALA A 60 4.15 -3.04 -2.59
C ALA A 60 5.30 -3.56 -3.45
N ILE A 61 5.43 -4.89 -3.63
CA ILE A 61 6.44 -5.50 -4.51
C ILE A 61 6.24 -5.06 -5.96
N ALA A 62 4.99 -5.01 -6.44
CA ALA A 62 4.68 -4.66 -7.82
C ALA A 62 5.18 -3.27 -8.22
N ILE A 63 5.19 -2.32 -7.29
CA ILE A 63 5.57 -0.92 -7.52
C ILE A 63 6.82 -0.48 -6.74
N ASP A 64 7.41 -1.39 -5.97
CA ASP A 64 8.53 -1.09 -5.07
C ASP A 64 8.18 -0.02 -4.02
N GLY A 65 6.94 -0.09 -3.55
CA GLY A 65 6.39 0.75 -2.49
C GLY A 65 6.51 0.09 -1.12
N VAL A 66 5.75 0.60 -0.14
CA VAL A 66 5.64 0.01 1.20
C VAL A 66 4.26 -0.55 1.45
N ALA A 67 4.14 -1.59 2.30
CA ALA A 67 2.84 -2.12 2.72
C ALA A 67 2.60 -1.95 4.21
N LEU A 68 1.38 -1.53 4.55
CA LEU A 68 0.94 -1.29 5.93
C LEU A 68 0.45 -2.57 6.61
N LEU A 69 0.19 -3.63 5.83
CA LEU A 69 -0.17 -4.99 6.27
C LEU A 69 -1.47 -5.05 7.09
N GLY A 70 -2.42 -4.20 6.77
CA GLY A 70 -3.74 -4.17 7.41
C GLY A 70 -4.57 -2.97 6.97
N SER A 71 -5.83 -2.97 7.37
CA SER A 71 -6.82 -1.93 7.05
C SER A 71 -6.77 -0.70 7.97
N GLU A 72 -5.86 -0.67 8.94
CA GLU A 72 -5.66 0.42 9.90
C GLU A 72 -4.20 0.84 9.92
N VAL A 73 -3.96 2.14 9.86
CA VAL A 73 -2.63 2.71 10.05
C VAL A 73 -2.40 2.96 11.54
N LYS A 74 -1.43 2.25 12.10
CA LYS A 74 -1.05 2.43 13.50
C LYS A 74 -0.12 3.62 13.66
N GLU A 75 -0.19 4.30 14.79
CA GLU A 75 0.67 5.46 15.11
C GLU A 75 2.17 5.15 14.90
N GLN A 76 2.61 3.95 15.28
CA GLN A 76 3.99 3.49 15.08
C GLN A 76 4.36 3.37 13.60
N GLN A 77 3.42 2.92 12.74
CA GLN A 77 3.63 2.84 11.29
C GLN A 77 3.69 4.24 10.68
N THR A 78 2.81 5.15 11.11
CA THR A 78 2.85 6.56 10.69
C THR A 78 4.20 7.19 11.05
N ALA A 79 4.67 7.00 12.29
CA ALA A 79 5.97 7.52 12.74
C ALA A 79 7.12 6.95 11.91
N LEU A 80 7.12 5.64 11.64
CA LEU A 80 8.15 4.97 10.83
C LEU A 80 8.18 5.50 9.39
N VAL A 81 7.02 5.57 8.73
CA VAL A 81 6.93 6.05 7.35
C VAL A 81 7.33 7.53 7.24
N ASN A 82 6.87 8.37 8.18
CA ASN A 82 7.23 9.78 8.22
C ASN A 82 8.72 10.01 8.49
N SER A 83 9.37 9.12 9.25
CA SER A 83 10.82 9.22 9.51
C SER A 83 11.70 9.06 8.26
N LEU A 84 11.13 8.49 7.19
CA LEU A 84 11.83 8.39 5.89
C LEU A 84 11.92 9.75 5.16
N GLY A 85 11.24 10.79 5.64
CA GLY A 85 11.36 12.17 5.14
C GLY A 85 10.89 12.38 3.72
N LYS A 86 9.97 11.56 3.20
CA LYS A 86 9.49 11.59 1.82
C LYS A 86 8.00 11.91 1.75
N HIS A 87 7.54 12.35 0.57
CA HIS A 87 6.12 12.55 0.33
C HIS A 87 5.39 11.21 0.19
N VAL A 88 4.46 10.94 1.09
CA VAL A 88 3.72 9.67 1.16
C VAL A 88 2.43 9.76 0.34
N ILE A 89 2.21 8.79 -0.52
CA ILE A 89 0.99 8.65 -1.34
C ILE A 89 0.37 7.30 -1.06
N VAL A 90 -0.81 7.29 -0.46
CA VAL A 90 -1.58 6.07 -0.21
C VAL A 90 -2.45 5.73 -1.42
N VAL A 91 -2.45 4.47 -1.83
CA VAL A 91 -3.36 3.94 -2.84
C VAL A 91 -4.22 2.86 -2.17
N PRO A 92 -5.52 3.13 -1.93
CA PRO A 92 -6.41 2.17 -1.29
C PRO A 92 -6.88 1.10 -2.28
N ASP A 93 -7.07 -0.13 -1.80
CA ASP A 93 -7.80 -1.16 -2.52
C ASP A 93 -9.28 -0.74 -2.68
N ARG A 94 -9.99 -1.27 -3.67
CA ARG A 94 -11.40 -0.91 -3.93
C ARG A 94 -12.37 -1.76 -3.10
N ASP A 95 -12.18 -1.71 -1.78
CA ASP A 95 -13.01 -2.43 -0.82
C ASP A 95 -13.24 -1.62 0.48
N GLU A 96 -13.88 -2.24 1.45
CA GLU A 96 -14.21 -1.61 2.75
C GLU A 96 -12.95 -1.29 3.56
N ALA A 97 -11.91 -2.10 3.46
CA ALA A 97 -10.63 -1.89 4.14
C ALA A 97 -9.92 -0.66 3.56
N GLY A 98 -9.91 -0.53 2.24
CA GLY A 98 -9.35 0.64 1.55
C GLY A 98 -10.07 1.94 1.89
N GLN A 99 -11.40 1.92 2.11
CA GLN A 99 -12.12 3.12 2.59
C GLN A 99 -11.59 3.61 3.94
N LYS A 100 -11.35 2.69 4.87
CA LYS A 100 -10.80 3.01 6.19
C LYS A 100 -9.38 3.56 6.07
N LEU A 101 -8.56 2.93 5.24
CA LEU A 101 -7.19 3.37 4.97
C LEU A 101 -7.14 4.81 4.45
N VAL A 102 -8.11 5.25 3.64
CA VAL A 102 -8.18 6.65 3.17
C VAL A 102 -8.36 7.62 4.32
N TYR A 103 -9.22 7.32 5.31
CA TYR A 103 -9.40 8.18 6.48
C TYR A 103 -8.14 8.27 7.33
N ASP A 104 -7.51 7.14 7.61
CA ASP A 104 -6.26 7.08 8.37
C ASP A 104 -5.13 7.85 7.66
N ALA A 105 -5.04 7.74 6.33
CA ALA A 105 -4.08 8.51 5.52
C ALA A 105 -4.30 10.01 5.63
N MET A 106 -5.56 10.48 5.54
CA MET A 106 -5.90 11.88 5.71
C MET A 106 -5.57 12.41 7.11
N GLU A 107 -5.79 11.60 8.15
CA GLU A 107 -5.43 11.94 9.54
C GLU A 107 -3.91 12.00 9.73
N SER A 108 -3.17 11.14 9.05
CA SER A 108 -1.70 11.13 9.05
C SER A 108 -1.07 12.25 8.22
N GLY A 109 -1.88 13.06 7.50
CA GLY A 109 -1.39 14.12 6.62
C GLY A 109 -0.77 13.60 5.32
N TRP A 110 -1.10 12.38 4.91
CA TRP A 110 -0.61 11.77 3.67
C TRP A 110 -1.53 12.07 2.49
N SER A 111 -0.96 12.15 1.29
CA SER A 111 -1.74 12.23 0.06
C SER A 111 -2.44 10.90 -0.22
N VAL A 112 -3.60 10.98 -0.85
CA VAL A 112 -4.33 9.79 -1.32
C VAL A 112 -4.44 9.83 -2.83
N SER A 113 -4.12 8.73 -3.49
CA SER A 113 -4.26 8.58 -4.93
C SER A 113 -5.33 7.55 -5.28
N MET A 114 -6.30 7.98 -6.06
CA MET A 114 -7.36 7.16 -6.64
C MET A 114 -7.38 7.40 -8.15
N PRO A 115 -6.46 6.76 -8.91
CA PRO A 115 -6.33 6.98 -10.35
C PRO A 115 -7.58 6.53 -11.12
N GLU A 116 -7.80 7.10 -12.29
CA GLU A 116 -8.92 6.71 -13.16
C GLU A 116 -8.64 5.40 -13.90
N TRP A 117 -8.37 4.33 -13.13
CA TRP A 117 -8.27 2.97 -13.67
C TRP A 117 -9.65 2.40 -13.99
N SER A 118 -9.70 1.43 -14.91
CA SER A 118 -10.94 0.74 -15.21
C SER A 118 -11.52 0.02 -13.98
N GLN A 119 -12.83 -0.21 -13.97
CA GLN A 119 -13.54 -0.74 -12.78
C GLN A 119 -13.14 -2.17 -12.41
N ASP A 120 -12.57 -2.93 -13.34
CA ASP A 120 -12.05 -4.28 -13.11
C ASP A 120 -10.71 -4.31 -12.36
N ILE A 121 -10.09 -3.16 -12.11
CA ILE A 121 -8.85 -3.03 -11.33
C ILE A 121 -9.20 -2.82 -9.86
N GLY A 122 -8.96 -3.83 -9.04
CA GLY A 122 -9.24 -3.80 -7.61
C GLY A 122 -8.11 -3.21 -6.75
N ASP A 123 -6.88 -3.42 -7.16
CA ASP A 123 -5.67 -3.07 -6.40
C ASP A 123 -4.52 -2.61 -7.32
N VAL A 124 -3.38 -2.29 -6.73
CA VAL A 124 -2.19 -1.81 -7.45
C VAL A 124 -1.55 -2.91 -8.28
N ASN A 125 -1.54 -4.15 -7.81
CA ASN A 125 -0.98 -5.27 -8.56
C ASN A 125 -1.79 -5.54 -9.84
N ASP A 126 -3.11 -5.48 -9.78
CA ASP A 126 -3.98 -5.58 -10.97
C ASP A 126 -3.65 -4.46 -11.96
N ALA A 127 -3.45 -3.23 -11.49
CA ALA A 127 -3.06 -2.10 -12.34
C ALA A 127 -1.71 -2.33 -13.03
N VAL A 128 -0.71 -2.85 -12.29
CA VAL A 128 0.61 -3.20 -12.87
C VAL A 128 0.49 -4.31 -13.90
N CYS A 129 -0.29 -5.35 -13.64
CA CYS A 129 -0.53 -6.43 -14.57
C CYS A 129 -1.18 -5.94 -15.88
N LYS A 130 -2.11 -4.98 -15.78
CA LYS A 130 -2.85 -4.47 -16.94
C LYS A 130 -2.13 -3.36 -17.70
N TYR A 131 -1.53 -2.41 -17.01
CA TYR A 131 -0.97 -1.19 -17.61
C TYR A 131 0.56 -1.12 -17.59
N GLY A 132 1.22 -2.02 -16.88
CA GLY A 132 2.65 -1.98 -16.61
C GLY A 132 3.03 -1.01 -15.48
N ARG A 133 4.17 -1.30 -14.86
CA ARG A 133 4.65 -0.60 -13.65
C ARG A 133 4.83 0.91 -13.84
N LEU A 134 5.46 1.32 -14.95
CA LEU A 134 5.75 2.74 -15.18
C LEU A 134 4.48 3.58 -15.32
N HIS A 135 3.49 3.09 -16.08
CA HIS A 135 2.22 3.77 -16.25
C HIS A 135 1.43 3.83 -14.93
N THR A 136 1.43 2.74 -14.17
CA THR A 136 0.78 2.67 -12.86
C THR A 136 1.38 3.71 -11.91
N LEU A 137 2.70 3.76 -11.76
CA LEU A 137 3.39 4.76 -10.92
C LEU A 137 3.10 6.20 -11.38
N TYR A 138 3.16 6.46 -12.69
CA TYR A 138 2.83 7.78 -13.24
C TYR A 138 1.42 8.21 -12.88
N THR A 139 0.43 7.33 -13.03
CA THR A 139 -0.96 7.66 -12.70
C THR A 139 -1.18 7.84 -11.22
N ILE A 140 -0.51 7.06 -10.36
CA ILE A 140 -0.55 7.21 -8.90
C ILE A 140 -0.03 8.62 -8.52
N ILE A 141 1.15 8.99 -8.96
CA ILE A 141 1.76 10.29 -8.62
C ILE A 141 0.92 11.45 -9.16
N LYS A 142 0.46 11.36 -10.42
CA LYS A 142 -0.36 12.38 -11.06
C LYS A 142 -1.69 12.63 -10.36
N ASN A 143 -2.28 11.60 -9.75
CA ASN A 143 -3.59 11.68 -9.09
C ASN A 143 -3.50 11.83 -7.57
N ALA A 144 -2.30 12.00 -7.01
CA ALA A 144 -2.12 12.27 -5.59
C ALA A 144 -2.87 13.55 -5.19
N GLU A 145 -3.62 13.50 -4.10
CA GLU A 145 -4.48 14.58 -3.63
C GLU A 145 -4.28 14.79 -2.12
N ASP A 146 -3.92 16.01 -1.73
CA ASP A 146 -3.71 16.41 -0.34
C ASP A 146 -4.97 17.03 0.30
N SER A 147 -5.90 17.48 -0.53
CA SER A 147 -7.14 18.11 -0.05
C SER A 147 -8.13 17.07 0.44
N GLN A 148 -8.42 17.09 1.73
CA GLN A 148 -9.42 16.18 2.33
C GLN A 148 -10.79 16.24 1.64
N LEU A 149 -11.23 17.45 1.25
CA LEU A 149 -12.51 17.61 0.56
C LEU A 149 -12.52 16.92 -0.81
N LYS A 150 -11.46 17.13 -1.60
CA LYS A 150 -11.35 16.50 -2.91
C LYS A 150 -11.17 14.99 -2.80
N THR A 151 -10.41 14.52 -1.81
CA THR A 151 -10.26 13.08 -1.51
C THR A 151 -11.62 12.46 -1.21
N LYS A 152 -12.44 13.05 -0.33
CA LYS A 152 -13.79 12.57 -0.02
C LYS A 152 -14.73 12.55 -1.24
N LEU A 153 -14.58 13.50 -2.17
CA LEU A 153 -15.35 13.49 -3.42
C LEU A 153 -14.91 12.35 -4.35
N ARG A 154 -13.60 12.10 -4.46
CA ARG A 154 -13.05 10.99 -5.28
C ARG A 154 -13.41 9.62 -4.72
N MET A 155 -13.48 9.46 -3.39
CA MET A 155 -13.92 8.21 -2.74
C MET A 155 -15.28 7.74 -3.26
N LYS A 156 -16.23 8.65 -3.49
CA LYS A 156 -17.57 8.29 -3.99
C LYS A 156 -17.52 7.60 -5.37
N LYS A 157 -16.53 7.94 -6.21
CA LYS A 157 -16.34 7.33 -7.52
C LYS A 157 -15.48 6.07 -7.43
N TRP A 158 -14.50 6.06 -6.53
CA TRP A 158 -13.55 4.96 -6.39
C TRP A 158 -14.18 3.70 -5.80
N PHE A 159 -15.05 3.88 -4.82
CA PHE A 159 -15.73 2.80 -4.09
C PHE A 159 -17.20 2.57 -4.53
N ALA A 160 -17.60 3.08 -5.70
CA ALA A 160 -18.95 2.95 -6.25
C ALA A 160 -19.24 1.54 -6.81
#